data_8171e04300dc3a0d96b2b65cc30a47f2
#
_entry.id   8171e04300dc3a0d96b2b65cc30a47f2
#
_cell.length_a   1.000
_cell.length_b   1.000
_cell.length_c   1.000
_cell.angle_alpha   90.00
_cell.angle_beta   90.00
_cell.angle_gamma   90.00
#
_symmetry.space_group_name_H-M   'P 1'
#
loop_
_entity.id
_entity.type
_entity.pdbx_description
1 polymer ?
#
loop_
_entity_poly.entity_id
_entity_poly.type
_entity_poly.pdbx_seq_one_letter_code
_entity_poly.pdbx_strand_id
1 'polypeptide(L)'
;MISVKNERELEIMRKACKITAAARALAGEMVRPGVTTKQIDKAVYEFILSQGAKPTFLGYGGFPASTCISINEVVIHGIPGNRVLKEGDIVSVDVGATWGGFTGDCAATFACGAISPTAQKLITVTEQSFYEGIKFARQGNRISDIGHAVQTYVESHGFGVVRAFVGHGVGEKMHEEPEVPNYGSPGRGPRMVLSLIHISEPTRQF
;
A
#
# COMPACT_ATOMS: atom_id res chain seq x y z
N MET A 1 15.68 0.92 -14.74
CA MET A 1 14.98 1.07 -16.06
C MET A 1 13.55 0.61 -15.86
N ILE A 2 12.58 1.40 -16.28
CA ILE A 2 11.16 1.08 -16.14
C ILE A 2 10.83 -0.12 -17.05
N SER A 3 10.23 -1.18 -16.48
CA SER A 3 9.82 -2.39 -17.17
C SER A 3 8.38 -2.23 -17.66
N VAL A 4 8.19 -2.27 -18.98
CA VAL A 4 6.86 -2.20 -19.61
C VAL A 4 6.28 -3.60 -19.69
N LYS A 5 5.07 -3.79 -19.19
CA LYS A 5 4.37 -5.09 -19.17
C LYS A 5 3.52 -5.26 -20.42
N ASN A 6 3.53 -6.45 -20.98
CA ASN A 6 2.61 -6.84 -22.06
C ASN A 6 1.23 -7.26 -21.51
N GLU A 7 0.24 -7.48 -22.37
CA GLU A 7 -1.13 -7.79 -21.94
C GLU A 7 -1.22 -9.05 -21.07
N ARG A 8 -0.46 -10.11 -21.39
CA ARG A 8 -0.43 -11.35 -20.62
C ARG A 8 0.16 -11.11 -19.21
N GLU A 9 1.22 -10.33 -19.12
CA GLU A 9 1.82 -9.95 -17.83
C GLU A 9 0.86 -9.08 -17.00
N LEU A 10 0.14 -8.16 -17.64
CA LEU A 10 -0.89 -7.34 -16.97
C LEU A 10 -2.04 -8.19 -16.42
N GLU A 11 -2.47 -9.24 -17.13
CA GLU A 11 -3.49 -10.16 -16.61
C GLU A 11 -3.01 -10.91 -15.37
N ILE A 12 -1.75 -11.35 -15.36
CA ILE A 12 -1.13 -11.99 -14.18
C ILE A 12 -1.05 -11.00 -13.03
N MET A 13 -0.58 -9.78 -13.28
CA MET A 13 -0.51 -8.71 -12.27
C MET A 13 -1.89 -8.38 -11.69
N ARG A 14 -2.91 -8.23 -12.54
CA ARG A 14 -4.30 -8.00 -12.07
C ARG A 14 -4.78 -9.11 -11.14
N LYS A 15 -4.41 -10.36 -11.39
CA LYS A 15 -4.74 -11.46 -10.50
C LYS A 15 -3.96 -11.38 -9.18
N ALA A 16 -2.66 -11.09 -9.22
CA ALA A 16 -1.86 -10.86 -8.01
C ALA A 16 -2.45 -9.72 -7.18
N CYS A 17 -2.77 -8.57 -7.79
CA CYS A 17 -3.40 -7.42 -7.12
C CYS A 17 -4.76 -7.76 -6.51
N LYS A 18 -5.60 -8.55 -7.18
CA LYS A 18 -6.89 -9.01 -6.62
C LYS A 18 -6.70 -9.88 -5.39
N ILE A 19 -5.74 -10.80 -5.40
CA ILE A 19 -5.39 -11.63 -4.24
C ILE A 19 -4.92 -10.76 -3.09
N THR A 20 -4.01 -9.82 -3.37
CA THR A 20 -3.48 -8.88 -2.37
C THR A 20 -4.58 -8.02 -1.77
N ALA A 21 -5.47 -7.46 -2.59
CA ALA A 21 -6.58 -6.64 -2.12
C ALA A 21 -7.57 -7.44 -1.24
N ALA A 22 -7.86 -8.70 -1.59
CA ALA A 22 -8.70 -9.58 -0.80
C ALA A 22 -8.03 -9.95 0.53
N ALA A 23 -6.73 -10.22 0.53
CA ALA A 23 -5.94 -10.49 1.74
C ALA A 23 -5.93 -9.30 2.70
N ARG A 24 -5.79 -8.07 2.16
CA ARG A 24 -5.88 -6.82 2.93
C ARG A 24 -7.29 -6.63 3.51
N ALA A 25 -8.35 -6.93 2.75
CA ALA A 25 -9.73 -6.84 3.25
C ALA A 25 -9.95 -7.81 4.41
N LEU A 26 -9.51 -9.07 4.28
CA LEU A 26 -9.54 -10.04 5.36
C LEU A 26 -8.82 -9.54 6.62
N ALA A 27 -7.62 -8.95 6.46
CA ALA A 27 -6.91 -8.36 7.59
C ALA A 27 -7.73 -7.25 8.26
N GLY A 28 -8.36 -6.38 7.47
CA GLY A 28 -9.23 -5.31 7.97
C GLY A 28 -10.42 -5.81 8.79
N GLU A 29 -11.09 -6.88 8.34
CA GLU A 29 -12.21 -7.52 9.05
C GLU A 29 -11.78 -8.10 10.42
N MET A 30 -10.50 -8.44 10.55
CA MET A 30 -9.94 -8.97 11.81
C MET A 30 -9.48 -7.87 12.78
N VAL A 31 -9.39 -6.60 12.34
CA VAL A 31 -8.97 -5.49 13.20
C VAL A 31 -10.08 -5.18 14.21
N ARG A 32 -9.91 -5.69 15.43
CA ARG A 32 -10.80 -5.44 16.57
C ARG A 32 -10.08 -5.64 17.89
N PRO A 33 -10.55 -5.03 18.98
CA PRO A 33 -9.95 -5.22 20.29
C PRO A 33 -9.82 -6.68 20.68
N GLY A 34 -8.70 -7.06 21.29
CA GLY A 34 -8.43 -8.43 21.75
C GLY A 34 -7.73 -9.34 20.74
N VAL A 35 -7.65 -8.96 19.45
CA VAL A 35 -6.91 -9.71 18.43
C VAL A 35 -5.43 -9.30 18.47
N THR A 36 -4.53 -10.27 18.30
CA THR A 36 -3.10 -9.98 18.15
C THR A 36 -2.71 -9.75 16.69
N THR A 37 -1.69 -8.94 16.44
CA THR A 37 -1.17 -8.73 15.09
C THR A 37 -0.65 -10.03 14.45
N LYS A 38 -0.14 -10.97 15.27
CA LYS A 38 0.25 -12.32 14.82
C LYS A 38 -0.93 -13.15 14.30
N GLN A 39 -2.12 -13.02 14.92
CA GLN A 39 -3.31 -13.72 14.43
C GLN A 39 -3.76 -13.19 13.06
N ILE A 40 -3.67 -11.89 12.84
CA ILE A 40 -3.98 -11.26 11.55
C ILE A 40 -2.98 -11.75 10.49
N ASP A 41 -1.68 -11.67 10.79
CA ASP A 41 -0.62 -12.12 9.87
C ASP A 41 -0.79 -13.59 9.47
N LYS A 42 -1.08 -14.46 10.46
CA LYS A 42 -1.33 -15.88 10.19
C LYS A 42 -2.51 -16.11 9.25
N ALA A 43 -3.63 -15.41 9.47
CA ALA A 43 -4.81 -15.55 8.63
C ALA A 43 -4.55 -15.06 7.20
N VAL A 44 -3.82 -13.97 7.04
CA VAL A 44 -3.41 -13.44 5.72
C VAL A 44 -2.46 -14.40 5.03
N TYR A 45 -1.48 -14.96 5.75
CA TYR A 45 -0.58 -15.99 5.22
C TYR A 45 -1.35 -17.18 4.66
N GLU A 46 -2.25 -17.76 5.46
CA GLU A 46 -3.07 -18.92 5.07
C GLU A 46 -3.97 -18.60 3.88
N PHE A 47 -4.57 -17.42 3.86
CA PHE A 47 -5.38 -16.96 2.75
C PHE A 47 -4.57 -16.85 1.45
N ILE A 48 -3.42 -16.19 1.46
CA ILE A 48 -2.56 -16.02 0.28
C ILE A 48 -2.17 -17.39 -0.29
N LEU A 49 -1.76 -18.33 0.57
CA LEU A 49 -1.43 -19.69 0.14
C LEU A 49 -2.64 -20.43 -0.47
N SER A 50 -3.84 -20.25 0.10
CA SER A 50 -5.07 -20.86 -0.42
C SER A 50 -5.42 -20.39 -1.83
N GLN A 51 -4.96 -19.20 -2.22
CA GLN A 51 -5.14 -18.64 -3.58
C GLN A 51 -4.06 -19.13 -4.57
N GLY A 52 -3.15 -20.01 -4.16
CA GLY A 52 -2.02 -20.45 -4.97
C GLY A 52 -0.97 -19.36 -5.19
N ALA A 53 -0.94 -18.35 -4.31
CA ALA A 53 0.03 -17.27 -4.31
C ALA A 53 1.07 -17.46 -3.19
N LYS A 54 2.10 -16.60 -3.16
CA LYS A 54 3.12 -16.56 -2.12
C LYS A 54 3.07 -15.21 -1.42
N PRO A 55 3.17 -15.16 -0.07
CA PRO A 55 3.36 -13.90 0.64
C PRO A 55 4.69 -13.26 0.22
N THR A 56 4.64 -12.08 -0.36
CA THR A 56 5.83 -11.43 -0.95
C THR A 56 6.81 -10.94 0.10
N PHE A 57 6.29 -10.49 1.25
CA PHE A 57 7.13 -9.88 2.29
C PHE A 57 7.93 -10.91 3.10
N LEU A 58 7.39 -12.13 3.25
CA LEU A 58 8.03 -13.17 4.05
C LEU A 58 9.40 -13.57 3.47
N GLY A 59 10.45 -13.28 4.22
CA GLY A 59 11.84 -13.52 3.82
C GLY A 59 12.45 -12.42 2.94
N TYR A 60 11.67 -11.46 2.45
CA TYR A 60 12.20 -10.35 1.67
C TYR A 60 13.08 -9.44 2.53
N GLY A 61 14.36 -9.31 2.17
CA GLY A 61 15.34 -8.59 2.99
C GLY A 61 15.47 -9.10 4.43
N GLY A 62 15.06 -10.36 4.69
CA GLY A 62 15.05 -10.94 6.03
C GLY A 62 13.80 -10.62 6.86
N PHE A 63 12.77 -10.01 6.25
CA PHE A 63 11.52 -9.70 6.96
C PHE A 63 10.80 -10.98 7.44
N PRO A 64 10.39 -11.08 8.72
CA PRO A 64 10.01 -12.36 9.31
C PRO A 64 8.52 -12.72 9.17
N ALA A 65 7.69 -11.89 8.51
CA ALA A 65 6.26 -12.03 8.48
C ALA A 65 5.68 -11.85 7.07
N SER A 66 4.40 -12.16 6.89
CA SER A 66 3.69 -12.07 5.61
C SER A 66 3.06 -10.71 5.36
N THR A 67 2.88 -9.93 6.43
CA THR A 67 2.28 -8.59 6.41
C THR A 67 3.15 -7.62 7.21
N CYS A 68 3.07 -6.32 6.87
CA CYS A 68 3.48 -5.28 7.80
C CYS A 68 2.23 -4.77 8.54
N ILE A 69 2.27 -4.76 9.88
CA ILE A 69 1.17 -4.26 10.71
C ILE A 69 1.71 -3.17 11.62
N SER A 70 1.42 -1.94 11.24
CA SER A 70 1.92 -0.73 11.92
C SER A 70 0.78 -0.09 12.73
N ILE A 71 1.01 0.12 14.03
CA ILE A 71 -0.02 0.58 14.96
C ILE A 71 0.34 1.98 15.46
N ASN A 72 -0.61 2.90 15.37
CA ASN A 72 -0.53 4.28 15.86
C ASN A 72 0.70 5.02 15.29
N GLU A 73 1.72 5.28 16.12
CA GLU A 73 2.93 6.03 15.78
C GLU A 73 3.92 5.28 14.89
N VAL A 74 3.73 3.97 14.70
CA VAL A 74 4.58 3.18 13.78
C VAL A 74 4.19 3.52 12.36
N VAL A 75 5.10 4.15 11.62
CA VAL A 75 4.80 4.69 10.28
C VAL A 75 4.62 3.57 9.27
N ILE A 76 5.62 2.67 9.14
CA ILE A 76 5.62 1.52 8.22
C ILE A 76 6.41 0.34 8.81
N HIS A 77 6.32 -0.80 8.15
CA HIS A 77 7.12 -2.01 8.41
C HIS A 77 6.99 -2.57 9.83
N GLY A 78 5.85 -2.33 10.50
CA GLY A 78 5.58 -2.94 11.80
C GLY A 78 5.57 -4.46 11.69
N ILE A 79 6.37 -5.15 12.53
CA ILE A 79 6.47 -6.61 12.53
C ILE A 79 5.33 -7.19 13.38
N PRO A 80 4.47 -8.07 12.80
CA PRO A 80 3.42 -8.75 13.55
C PRO A 80 3.97 -9.58 14.71
N GLY A 81 3.29 -9.52 15.85
CA GLY A 81 3.72 -10.19 17.07
C GLY A 81 2.57 -10.38 18.07
N ASN A 82 2.93 -10.54 19.33
CA ASN A 82 1.99 -10.78 20.42
C ASN A 82 1.25 -9.51 20.88
N ARG A 83 1.46 -8.35 20.24
CA ARG A 83 0.73 -7.13 20.59
C ARG A 83 -0.76 -7.34 20.35
N VAL A 84 -1.54 -7.14 21.39
CA VAL A 84 -3.00 -7.20 21.37
C VAL A 84 -3.52 -5.82 20.97
N LEU A 85 -4.41 -5.77 19.98
CA LEU A 85 -5.10 -4.55 19.56
C LEU A 85 -6.06 -4.08 20.63
N LYS A 86 -6.14 -2.77 20.79
CA LYS A 86 -6.99 -2.11 21.79
C LYS A 86 -7.99 -1.17 21.12
N GLU A 87 -9.08 -0.90 21.82
CA GLU A 87 -10.00 0.18 21.44
C GLU A 87 -9.23 1.49 21.25
N GLY A 88 -9.48 2.17 20.14
CA GLY A 88 -8.81 3.44 19.81
C GLY A 88 -7.54 3.31 18.97
N ASP A 89 -6.98 2.11 18.78
CA ASP A 89 -5.84 1.91 17.89
C ASP A 89 -6.23 2.19 16.41
N ILE A 90 -5.33 2.82 15.66
CA ILE A 90 -5.36 2.82 14.20
C ILE A 90 -4.31 1.84 13.69
N VAL A 91 -4.69 0.98 12.76
CA VAL A 91 -3.89 -0.17 12.34
C VAL A 91 -3.67 -0.12 10.84
N SER A 92 -2.48 0.23 10.42
CA SER A 92 -2.08 0.19 9.01
C SER A 92 -1.60 -1.22 8.68
N VAL A 93 -2.29 -1.88 7.75
CA VAL A 93 -1.94 -3.21 7.27
C VAL A 93 -1.48 -3.10 5.82
N ASP A 94 -0.28 -3.57 5.59
CA ASP A 94 0.35 -3.63 4.28
C ASP A 94 0.57 -5.09 3.89
N VAL A 95 0.18 -5.45 2.67
CA VAL A 95 0.13 -6.82 2.17
C VAL A 95 0.72 -6.90 0.78
N GLY A 96 1.63 -7.85 0.58
CA GLY A 96 2.15 -8.21 -0.73
C GLY A 96 1.88 -9.68 -1.06
N ALA A 97 1.39 -9.95 -2.28
CA ALA A 97 1.22 -11.32 -2.77
C ALA A 97 1.80 -11.48 -4.17
N THR A 98 2.57 -12.56 -4.37
CA THR A 98 3.14 -12.91 -5.67
C THR A 98 2.37 -14.08 -6.27
N TRP A 99 1.82 -13.90 -7.48
CA TRP A 99 1.14 -14.92 -8.25
C TRP A 99 1.65 -14.93 -9.68
N GLY A 100 1.95 -16.12 -10.22
CA GLY A 100 2.45 -16.26 -11.59
C GLY A 100 3.77 -15.52 -11.86
N GLY A 101 4.57 -15.25 -10.83
CA GLY A 101 5.84 -14.50 -10.91
C GLY A 101 5.69 -12.99 -10.81
N PHE A 102 4.48 -12.45 -10.68
CA PHE A 102 4.24 -11.01 -10.52
C PHE A 102 3.67 -10.68 -9.14
N THR A 103 4.00 -9.50 -8.65
CA THR A 103 3.64 -9.02 -7.32
C THR A 103 2.48 -8.04 -7.38
N GLY A 104 1.51 -8.21 -6.48
CA GLY A 104 0.58 -7.19 -6.07
C GLY A 104 0.97 -6.67 -4.69
N ASP A 105 0.76 -5.39 -4.43
CA ASP A 105 1.15 -4.70 -3.20
C ASP A 105 0.12 -3.63 -2.85
N CYS A 106 -0.43 -3.65 -1.64
CA CYS A 106 -1.38 -2.64 -1.20
C CYS A 106 -1.50 -2.54 0.32
N ALA A 107 -1.73 -1.32 0.80
CA ALA A 107 -1.97 -1.04 2.20
C ALA A 107 -3.31 -0.34 2.46
N ALA A 108 -3.81 -0.42 3.68
CA ALA A 108 -4.90 0.41 4.20
C ALA A 108 -4.81 0.52 5.71
N THR A 109 -5.39 1.59 6.26
CA THR A 109 -5.48 1.80 7.70
C THR A 109 -6.90 1.55 8.18
N PHE A 110 -7.04 0.77 9.24
CA PHE A 110 -8.30 0.37 9.84
C PHE A 110 -8.42 0.89 11.28
N ALA A 111 -9.63 1.28 11.65
CA ALA A 111 -9.95 1.65 13.04
C ALA A 111 -10.16 0.38 13.88
N CYS A 112 -9.56 0.31 15.06
CA CYS A 112 -9.82 -0.73 16.03
C CYS A 112 -10.84 -0.25 17.06
N GLY A 113 -12.12 -0.53 16.82
CA GLY A 113 -13.22 0.00 17.61
C GLY A 113 -13.43 1.51 17.39
N ALA A 114 -13.85 2.24 18.40
CA ALA A 114 -14.04 3.67 18.33
C ALA A 114 -12.70 4.42 18.46
N ILE A 115 -12.38 5.23 17.46
CA ILE A 115 -11.14 6.03 17.41
C ILE A 115 -11.43 7.52 17.60
N SER A 116 -10.42 8.31 17.88
CA SER A 116 -10.57 9.75 18.03
C SER A 116 -11.00 10.43 16.72
N PRO A 117 -11.71 11.58 16.76
CA PRO A 117 -12.06 12.34 15.56
C PRO A 117 -10.83 12.74 14.71
N THR A 118 -9.71 13.03 15.36
CA THR A 118 -8.46 13.35 14.67
C THR A 118 -7.91 12.15 13.93
N ALA A 119 -7.92 10.95 14.52
CA ALA A 119 -7.49 9.72 13.88
C ALA A 119 -8.41 9.36 12.70
N GLN A 120 -9.73 9.50 12.90
CA GLN A 120 -10.68 9.29 11.81
C GLN A 120 -10.46 10.26 10.65
N LYS A 121 -10.24 11.54 10.95
CA LYS A 121 -9.91 12.56 9.93
C LYS A 121 -8.61 12.19 9.20
N LEU A 122 -7.58 11.75 9.91
CA LEU A 122 -6.31 11.33 9.30
C LEU A 122 -6.51 10.17 8.31
N ILE A 123 -7.23 9.12 8.70
CA ILE A 123 -7.53 7.98 7.80
C ILE A 123 -8.28 8.47 6.56
N THR A 124 -9.34 9.24 6.74
CA THR A 124 -10.17 9.71 5.63
C THR A 124 -9.41 10.63 4.67
N VAL A 125 -8.63 11.58 5.20
CA VAL A 125 -7.83 12.50 4.36
C VAL A 125 -6.73 11.73 3.62
N THR A 126 -6.10 10.78 4.28
CA THR A 126 -5.07 9.94 3.66
C THR A 126 -5.66 9.12 2.52
N GLU A 127 -6.77 8.45 2.75
CA GLU A 127 -7.44 7.68 1.70
C GLU A 127 -7.88 8.57 0.52
N GLN A 128 -8.48 9.73 0.79
CA GLN A 128 -8.90 10.63 -0.26
C GLN A 128 -7.71 11.22 -1.04
N SER A 129 -6.58 11.48 -0.37
CA SER A 129 -5.38 11.98 -1.03
C SER A 129 -4.86 11.05 -2.12
N PHE A 130 -5.00 9.72 -1.91
CA PHE A 130 -4.71 8.73 -2.95
C PHE A 130 -5.58 8.94 -4.19
N TYR A 131 -6.89 9.12 -4.02
CA TYR A 131 -7.79 9.36 -5.15
C TYR A 131 -7.51 10.70 -5.83
N GLU A 132 -7.08 11.72 -5.11
CA GLU A 132 -6.62 12.98 -5.71
C GLU A 132 -5.34 12.78 -6.54
N GLY A 133 -4.38 12.03 -6.02
CA GLY A 133 -3.15 11.72 -6.75
C GLY A 133 -3.37 10.92 -8.02
N ILE A 134 -4.19 9.85 -7.96
CA ILE A 134 -4.41 8.95 -9.11
C ILE A 134 -5.09 9.65 -10.31
N LYS A 135 -5.79 10.77 -10.09
CA LYS A 135 -6.33 11.59 -11.19
C LYS A 135 -5.24 12.06 -12.14
N PHE A 136 -4.01 12.19 -11.65
CA PHE A 136 -2.84 12.62 -12.42
C PHE A 136 -2.05 11.45 -13.01
N ALA A 137 -2.36 10.21 -12.67
CA ALA A 137 -1.76 9.01 -13.28
C ALA A 137 -2.28 8.82 -14.72
N ARG A 138 -1.95 9.74 -15.61
CA ARG A 138 -2.43 9.80 -17.00
C ARG A 138 -1.28 10.06 -17.96
N GLN A 139 -1.44 9.55 -19.18
CA GLN A 139 -0.50 9.82 -20.26
C GLN A 139 -0.26 11.33 -20.42
N GLY A 140 1.00 11.72 -20.55
CA GLY A 140 1.43 13.10 -20.71
C GLY A 140 1.80 13.83 -19.43
N ASN A 141 1.24 13.43 -18.28
CA ASN A 141 1.64 13.94 -16.96
C ASN A 141 3.00 13.37 -16.53
N ARG A 142 3.53 13.90 -15.46
CA ARG A 142 4.78 13.44 -14.87
C ARG A 142 4.55 12.80 -13.49
N ILE A 143 5.46 11.97 -13.06
CA ILE A 143 5.35 11.27 -11.76
C ILE A 143 5.15 12.26 -10.61
N SER A 144 5.84 13.41 -10.62
CA SER A 144 5.69 14.42 -9.57
C SER A 144 4.31 15.09 -9.52
N ASP A 145 3.51 15.01 -10.59
CA ASP A 145 2.16 15.57 -10.59
C ASP A 145 1.24 14.77 -9.62
N ILE A 146 1.47 13.46 -9.50
CA ILE A 146 0.79 12.60 -8.53
C ILE A 146 1.14 13.05 -7.11
N GLY A 147 2.45 13.12 -6.80
CA GLY A 147 2.91 13.51 -5.47
C GLY A 147 2.50 14.94 -5.08
N HIS A 148 2.51 15.86 -6.03
CA HIS A 148 2.05 17.24 -5.80
C HIS A 148 0.57 17.29 -5.42
N ALA A 149 -0.28 16.54 -6.11
CA ALA A 149 -1.71 16.48 -5.81
C ALA A 149 -1.97 15.87 -4.42
N VAL A 150 -1.28 14.76 -4.08
CA VAL A 150 -1.33 14.16 -2.74
C VAL A 150 -0.94 15.17 -1.68
N GLN A 151 0.23 15.80 -1.83
CA GLN A 151 0.75 16.78 -0.87
C GLN A 151 -0.21 17.96 -0.68
N THR A 152 -0.68 18.55 -1.77
CA THR A 152 -1.59 19.71 -1.73
C THR A 152 -2.87 19.36 -0.96
N TYR A 153 -3.44 18.20 -1.22
CA TYR A 153 -4.65 17.76 -0.54
C TYR A 153 -4.42 17.52 0.96
N VAL A 154 -3.38 16.79 1.32
CA VAL A 154 -3.04 16.46 2.71
C VAL A 154 -2.75 17.73 3.54
N GLU A 155 -1.91 18.63 3.01
CA GLU A 155 -1.50 19.87 3.69
C GLU A 155 -2.68 20.85 3.84
N SER A 156 -3.61 20.91 2.88
CA SER A 156 -4.83 21.73 2.98
C SER A 156 -5.76 21.29 4.13
N HIS A 157 -5.63 20.04 4.59
CA HIS A 157 -6.39 19.49 5.71
C HIS A 157 -5.64 19.57 7.06
N GLY A 158 -4.44 20.16 7.05
CA GLY A 158 -3.63 20.38 8.27
C GLY A 158 -2.76 19.19 8.67
N PHE A 159 -2.51 18.25 7.76
CA PHE A 159 -1.58 17.14 7.96
C PHE A 159 -0.30 17.33 7.17
N GLY A 160 0.78 16.66 7.59
CA GLY A 160 2.05 16.63 6.87
C GLY A 160 2.21 15.35 6.05
N VAL A 161 3.03 15.42 4.99
CA VAL A 161 3.42 14.25 4.20
C VAL A 161 4.76 13.72 4.67
N VAL A 162 4.84 12.41 4.91
CA VAL A 162 6.10 11.73 5.22
C VAL A 162 7.00 11.74 3.98
N ARG A 163 8.21 12.27 4.11
CA ARG A 163 9.15 12.46 2.99
C ARG A 163 10.23 11.39 2.90
N ALA A 164 10.44 10.64 3.99
CA ALA A 164 11.49 9.61 4.07
C ALA A 164 11.16 8.34 3.27
N PHE A 165 9.88 8.12 2.95
CA PHE A 165 9.41 6.96 2.23
C PHE A 165 8.61 7.39 1.00
N VAL A 166 8.72 6.59 -0.05
CA VAL A 166 8.08 6.87 -1.34
C VAL A 166 7.37 5.60 -1.84
N GLY A 167 6.34 5.77 -2.64
CA GLY A 167 5.76 4.69 -3.41
C GLY A 167 6.70 4.21 -4.52
N HIS A 168 6.42 3.07 -5.09
CA HIS A 168 7.25 2.45 -6.11
C HIS A 168 6.44 1.64 -7.12
N GLY A 169 7.02 1.37 -8.26
CA GLY A 169 6.50 0.40 -9.20
C GLY A 169 6.58 -1.01 -8.64
N VAL A 170 5.70 -1.89 -9.10
CA VAL A 170 5.71 -3.33 -8.82
C VAL A 170 5.65 -4.13 -10.12
N GLY A 171 6.13 -5.37 -10.09
CA GLY A 171 6.10 -6.25 -11.24
C GLY A 171 6.61 -7.64 -10.88
N GLU A 172 7.60 -8.14 -11.61
CA GLU A 172 8.31 -9.37 -11.23
C GLU A 172 9.07 -9.20 -9.92
N LYS A 173 9.55 -7.98 -9.68
CA LYS A 173 10.16 -7.59 -8.40
C LYS A 173 9.13 -6.83 -7.56
N MET A 174 9.30 -6.93 -6.26
CA MET A 174 8.49 -6.17 -5.31
C MET A 174 8.73 -4.65 -5.45
N HIS A 175 9.96 -4.24 -5.66
CA HIS A 175 10.33 -2.84 -5.91
C HIS A 175 10.88 -2.71 -7.33
N GLU A 176 10.15 -1.97 -8.16
CA GLU A 176 10.56 -1.59 -9.52
C GLU A 176 10.49 -0.07 -9.68
N GLU A 177 11.24 0.45 -10.64
CA GLU A 177 11.07 1.82 -11.12
C GLU A 177 9.67 2.05 -11.72
N PRO A 178 9.10 3.26 -11.60
CA PRO A 178 9.69 4.45 -10.97
C PRO A 178 9.42 4.53 -9.46
N GLU A 179 10.21 5.32 -8.75
CA GLU A 179 9.77 5.84 -7.46
C GLU A 179 8.63 6.84 -7.65
N VAL A 180 7.65 6.81 -6.74
CA VAL A 180 6.45 7.68 -6.77
C VAL A 180 6.32 8.40 -5.42
N PRO A 181 7.04 9.51 -5.21
CA PRO A 181 6.92 10.29 -3.97
C PRO A 181 5.51 10.84 -3.78
N ASN A 182 5.08 10.93 -2.51
CA ASN A 182 3.79 11.52 -2.13
C ASN A 182 3.86 13.06 -1.99
N TYR A 183 4.90 13.68 -2.54
CA TYR A 183 5.15 15.12 -2.51
C TYR A 183 5.95 15.55 -3.75
N GLY A 184 6.02 16.84 -4.00
CA GLY A 184 6.90 17.39 -5.02
C GLY A 184 6.35 18.61 -5.74
N SER A 185 7.17 19.16 -6.62
CA SER A 185 6.76 20.25 -7.53
C SER A 185 6.14 19.67 -8.80
N PRO A 186 5.04 20.21 -9.31
CA PRO A 186 4.39 19.69 -10.51
C PRO A 186 5.30 19.81 -11.74
N GLY A 187 5.08 18.95 -12.72
CA GLY A 187 5.80 18.97 -13.99
C GLY A 187 7.24 18.46 -13.92
N ARG A 188 7.62 17.70 -12.90
CA ARG A 188 8.96 17.13 -12.70
C ARG A 188 8.98 15.61 -12.80
N GLY A 189 10.19 15.05 -12.90
CA GLY A 189 10.38 13.60 -12.98
C GLY A 189 10.01 12.99 -14.34
N PRO A 190 10.01 11.67 -14.45
CA PRO A 190 9.67 10.93 -15.67
C PRO A 190 8.28 11.28 -16.19
N ARG A 191 8.15 11.39 -17.51
CA ARG A 191 6.85 11.57 -18.16
C ARG A 191 6.15 10.21 -18.24
N MET A 192 4.89 10.16 -17.84
CA MET A 192 4.06 8.97 -17.98
C MET A 192 3.66 8.82 -19.45
N VAL A 193 4.12 7.74 -20.05
CA VAL A 193 3.70 7.27 -21.38
C VAL A 193 2.72 6.12 -21.20
N LEU A 194 1.95 5.76 -22.21
CA LEU A 194 0.89 4.75 -22.10
C LEU A 194 1.37 3.43 -21.46
N SER A 195 2.57 3.04 -21.79
CA SER A 195 3.25 1.86 -21.22
C SER A 195 3.59 1.98 -19.72
N LEU A 196 3.72 3.20 -19.18
CA LEU A 196 4.00 3.45 -17.77
C LEU A 196 2.76 3.42 -16.87
N ILE A 197 1.59 3.76 -17.42
CA ILE A 197 0.33 3.83 -16.68
C ILE A 197 -0.13 2.44 -16.24
N HIS A 198 0.27 1.40 -16.95
CA HIS A 198 -0.05 0.02 -16.63
C HIS A 198 0.80 -0.56 -15.47
N ILE A 199 1.85 0.15 -15.02
CA ILE A 199 2.82 -0.32 -14.03
C ILE A 199 2.46 0.13 -12.61
N SER A 200 1.73 1.21 -12.48
CA SER A 200 1.39 1.78 -11.17
C SER A 200 -0.03 1.41 -10.74
N GLU A 201 -0.18 0.26 -10.10
CA GLU A 201 -1.18 0.18 -9.05
C GLU A 201 -0.55 0.96 -7.89
N PRO A 202 -1.09 2.12 -7.47
CA PRO A 202 -0.48 2.87 -6.40
C PRO A 202 -0.58 2.08 -5.11
N THR A 203 0.56 1.64 -4.61
CA THR A 203 0.67 1.13 -3.25
C THR A 203 0.27 2.25 -2.30
N ARG A 204 -0.73 1.98 -1.48
CA ARG A 204 -1.15 2.88 -0.41
C ARG A 204 -0.14 2.80 0.73
N GLN A 205 0.97 3.53 0.63
CA GLN A 205 1.83 3.82 1.77
C GLN A 205 1.60 5.27 2.20
N PHE A 206 0.80 5.42 3.21
CA PHE A 206 0.53 6.70 3.87
C PHE A 206 0.76 6.59 5.36
#